data_fe77417cb307204fa8d752ec4b51935c
#
_entry.id   fe77417cb307204fa8d752ec4b51935c
#
_cell.length_a   1.000
_cell.length_b   1.000
_cell.length_c   1.000
_cell.angle_alpha   90.00
_cell.angle_beta   90.00
_cell.angle_gamma   90.00
#
_symmetry.space_group_name_H-M   'P 1'
#
loop_
_entity.id
_entity.type
_entity.pdbx_description
1 polymer ?
#
loop_
_entity_poly.entity_id
_entity_poly.type
_entity_poly.pdbx_seq_one_letter_code
_entity_poly.pdbx_strand_id
1 'polypeptide(L)'
;MTIRYCTRVVALLTATLFSGVAMAAEGEVKIVLPEQPANLDPCRSIRSDIGRIINSNITETLTVIDTEKGTVGPWLAEKWEQVDDLTWRVHLKSGVKFQDGAAFDAEAVVKSINRLMNPGLTCDSRSKFGDVKLTPKAVDAQTVEISSDSPVPIMPTLLGTVQIVSPNMPFDKESNDPVGTGPYVVESKSNEQIVLKRHDAYWGAKPDVTRATYVWRSESAIRAAMVESGEADMTPSIAVQDATNAESDFAYLNSETTRMRIDAQIPPLDDVRIRKALNMAIDWDGMGEALFGKDVLRASQMVVPGVRGHNPDIKPWTYNPEEAMKLVEEAKAAGAPVDKEIVLIGRNGFFPNSAESLEAMRSMWQEIGLNVSIRQLEAADWVRYLDKPFPEGRGPTLFQQQHDNNTGDAGFTAPVMYLSEGQYSTIADPDLDVVLKKAMAATGDEREKLFQEVFAKVHDEIVADVPMYHMIGYVRVGSRLDWKPDLKTNSEIALSEIHFKD
;
A
#
# COMPACT_ATOMS: atom_id res chain seq x y z
N MET A 1 -89.82 -5.87 -22.07
CA MET A 1 -88.76 -5.11 -21.38
C MET A 1 -87.62 -6.05 -21.22
N THR A 2 -86.69 -6.04 -22.19
CA THR A 2 -85.66 -7.07 -22.33
C THR A 2 -84.34 -6.41 -22.03
N ILE A 3 -83.67 -6.76 -20.93
CA ILE A 3 -82.36 -6.28 -20.48
C ILE A 3 -81.27 -7.13 -21.10
N ARG A 4 -80.40 -6.50 -21.95
CA ARG A 4 -79.21 -7.14 -22.51
C ARG A 4 -78.02 -6.86 -21.60
N TYR A 5 -77.43 -7.94 -21.08
CA TYR A 5 -76.11 -7.87 -20.40
C TYR A 5 -75.00 -7.88 -21.43
N CYS A 6 -74.15 -6.81 -21.39
CA CYS A 6 -72.89 -6.76 -22.12
C CYS A 6 -71.75 -7.22 -21.21
N THR A 7 -71.21 -8.43 -21.49
CA THR A 7 -70.04 -8.96 -20.83
C THR A 7 -68.78 -8.37 -21.47
N ARG A 8 -68.07 -7.50 -20.75
CA ARG A 8 -66.71 -7.02 -21.17
C ARG A 8 -65.70 -8.05 -20.69
N VAL A 9 -65.00 -8.69 -21.60
CA VAL A 9 -63.81 -9.51 -21.36
C VAL A 9 -62.62 -8.57 -21.23
N VAL A 10 -62.03 -8.46 -20.05
CA VAL A 10 -60.77 -7.77 -19.82
C VAL A 10 -59.62 -8.80 -20.01
N ALA A 11 -58.91 -8.69 -21.10
CA ALA A 11 -57.68 -9.43 -21.33
C ALA A 11 -56.55 -8.79 -20.53
N LEU A 12 -56.10 -9.44 -19.44
CA LEU A 12 -54.84 -9.07 -18.75
C LEU A 12 -53.64 -9.54 -19.61
N LEU A 13 -52.95 -8.60 -20.24
CA LEU A 13 -51.62 -8.85 -20.77
C LEU A 13 -50.63 -8.85 -19.60
N THR A 14 -50.19 -10.00 -19.18
CA THR A 14 -49.02 -10.18 -18.31
C THR A 14 -47.74 -9.96 -19.14
N ALA A 15 -47.17 -8.77 -19.06
CA ALA A 15 -45.82 -8.50 -19.57
C ALA A 15 -44.80 -9.16 -18.62
N THR A 16 -44.28 -10.31 -18.98
CA THR A 16 -43.12 -10.93 -18.34
C THR A 16 -41.89 -10.10 -18.73
N LEU A 17 -41.43 -9.24 -17.82
CA LEU A 17 -40.12 -8.61 -17.89
C LEU A 17 -39.07 -9.72 -17.71
N PHE A 18 -38.53 -10.22 -18.79
CA PHE A 18 -37.28 -10.94 -18.78
C PHE A 18 -36.20 -9.93 -18.47
N SER A 19 -35.79 -9.82 -17.21
CA SER A 19 -34.49 -9.22 -16.85
C SER A 19 -33.42 -10.13 -17.42
N GLY A 20 -32.99 -9.87 -18.63
CA GLY A 20 -31.83 -10.53 -19.21
C GLY A 20 -30.63 -10.14 -18.36
N VAL A 21 -30.08 -11.09 -17.62
CA VAL A 21 -28.72 -11.00 -17.11
C VAL A 21 -27.84 -10.85 -18.36
N ALA A 22 -27.31 -9.66 -18.59
CA ALA A 22 -26.34 -9.45 -19.66
C ALA A 22 -25.11 -10.27 -19.28
N MET A 23 -24.96 -11.46 -19.86
CA MET A 23 -23.72 -12.22 -19.77
C MET A 23 -22.63 -11.33 -20.36
N ALA A 24 -21.56 -11.11 -19.59
CA ALA A 24 -20.40 -10.39 -20.09
C ALA A 24 -19.91 -11.06 -21.38
N ALA A 25 -19.56 -10.25 -22.38
CA ALA A 25 -19.01 -10.78 -23.63
C ALA A 25 -17.70 -11.51 -23.35
N GLU A 26 -17.36 -12.47 -24.19
CA GLU A 26 -16.14 -13.24 -24.07
C GLU A 26 -14.92 -12.30 -24.04
N GLY A 27 -14.06 -12.47 -23.03
CA GLY A 27 -12.89 -11.62 -22.82
C GLY A 27 -13.15 -10.27 -22.14
N GLU A 28 -14.38 -9.92 -21.76
CA GLU A 28 -14.68 -8.69 -21.01
C GLU A 28 -14.74 -8.95 -19.51
N VAL A 29 -14.24 -7.99 -18.71
CA VAL A 29 -14.32 -8.02 -17.24
C VAL A 29 -14.92 -6.73 -16.70
N LYS A 30 -15.70 -6.84 -15.64
CA LYS A 30 -16.23 -5.71 -14.89
C LYS A 30 -15.72 -5.73 -13.45
N ILE A 31 -15.02 -4.67 -13.06
CA ILE A 31 -14.37 -4.54 -11.75
C ILE A 31 -15.08 -3.44 -10.97
N VAL A 32 -15.54 -3.73 -9.75
CA VAL A 32 -16.15 -2.72 -8.89
C VAL A 32 -15.17 -2.27 -7.81
N LEU A 33 -14.80 -0.98 -7.86
CA LEU A 33 -13.87 -0.32 -6.94
C LEU A 33 -14.62 0.31 -5.74
N PRO A 34 -13.95 0.56 -4.60
CA PRO A 34 -14.54 1.27 -3.46
C PRO A 34 -14.94 2.71 -3.76
N GLU A 35 -14.16 3.41 -4.57
CA GLU A 35 -14.32 4.84 -4.84
C GLU A 35 -13.98 5.20 -6.29
N GLN A 36 -14.50 6.33 -6.73
CA GLN A 36 -14.16 6.92 -8.01
C GLN A 36 -12.74 7.47 -7.96
N PRO A 37 -11.85 7.14 -8.92
CA PRO A 37 -10.55 7.78 -9.01
C PRO A 37 -10.70 9.28 -9.27
N ALA A 38 -9.97 10.09 -8.50
CA ALA A 38 -10.02 11.55 -8.61
C ALA A 38 -9.48 12.04 -9.95
N ASN A 39 -8.50 11.35 -10.50
CA ASN A 39 -7.89 11.52 -11.81
C ASN A 39 -7.21 10.24 -12.27
N LEU A 40 -6.59 10.24 -13.46
CA LEU A 40 -5.81 9.12 -13.99
C LEU A 40 -4.35 9.51 -14.26
N ASP A 41 -3.79 10.47 -13.51
CA ASP A 41 -2.40 10.87 -13.71
C ASP A 41 -1.43 9.81 -13.14
N PRO A 42 -0.44 9.35 -13.92
CA PRO A 42 0.56 8.38 -13.44
C PRO A 42 1.37 8.84 -12.23
N CYS A 43 1.50 10.14 -11.98
CA CYS A 43 2.10 10.67 -10.76
C CYS A 43 1.31 10.38 -9.48
N ARG A 44 0.03 10.03 -9.62
CA ARG A 44 -0.87 9.66 -8.52
C ARG A 44 -1.05 8.15 -8.38
N SER A 45 -0.36 7.35 -9.15
CA SER A 45 -0.58 5.90 -9.28
C SER A 45 -0.23 5.08 -8.03
N ILE A 46 0.40 5.67 -7.00
CA ILE A 46 0.55 5.02 -5.69
C ILE A 46 -0.78 4.97 -4.90
N ARG A 47 -1.78 5.76 -5.29
CA ARG A 47 -3.12 5.71 -4.69
C ARG A 47 -3.88 4.50 -5.23
N SER A 48 -4.51 3.75 -4.35
CA SER A 48 -5.18 2.48 -4.70
C SER A 48 -6.27 2.64 -5.75
N ASP A 49 -7.05 3.73 -5.70
CA ASP A 49 -8.11 4.02 -6.65
C ASP A 49 -7.60 4.26 -8.07
N ILE A 50 -6.42 4.87 -8.21
CA ILE A 50 -5.78 5.20 -9.48
C ILE A 50 -4.88 4.06 -9.94
N GLY A 51 -4.02 3.55 -9.06
CA GLY A 51 -3.03 2.54 -9.39
C GLY A 51 -3.62 1.25 -9.94
N ARG A 52 -4.74 0.79 -9.38
CA ARG A 52 -5.46 -0.41 -9.85
C ARG A 52 -5.95 -0.31 -11.31
N ILE A 53 -6.07 0.90 -11.84
CA ILE A 53 -6.45 1.13 -13.24
C ILE A 53 -5.22 1.34 -14.12
N ILE A 54 -4.22 2.09 -13.63
CA ILE A 54 -3.10 2.56 -14.45
C ILE A 54 -1.92 1.61 -14.44
N ASN A 55 -1.49 1.14 -13.23
CA ASN A 55 -0.26 0.37 -13.07
C ASN A 55 -0.36 -0.96 -13.85
N SER A 56 0.67 -1.27 -14.62
CA SER A 56 0.78 -2.46 -15.46
C SER A 56 -0.30 -2.61 -16.54
N ASN A 57 -1.31 -1.73 -16.56
CA ASN A 57 -2.37 -1.72 -17.56
C ASN A 57 -2.13 -0.66 -18.64
N ILE A 58 -1.96 0.60 -18.24
CA ILE A 58 -1.77 1.73 -19.16
C ILE A 58 -0.31 2.13 -19.21
N THR A 59 0.32 2.25 -18.04
CA THR A 59 1.73 2.61 -17.90
C THR A 59 2.53 1.45 -17.32
N GLU A 60 3.78 1.38 -17.68
CA GLU A 60 4.73 0.37 -17.22
C GLU A 60 5.97 1.05 -16.65
N THR A 61 6.81 0.28 -15.97
CA THR A 61 8.02 0.74 -15.29
C THR A 61 9.27 0.18 -15.97
N LEU A 62 10.44 0.71 -15.63
CA LEU A 62 11.71 0.17 -16.18
C LEU A 62 12.02 -1.21 -15.65
N THR A 63 11.74 -1.46 -14.39
CA THR A 63 11.97 -2.72 -13.70
C THR A 63 10.67 -3.20 -13.05
N VAL A 64 10.56 -4.48 -12.74
CA VAL A 64 9.42 -5.05 -12.02
C VAL A 64 9.89 -5.58 -10.66
N ILE A 65 9.08 -5.33 -9.63
CA ILE A 65 9.33 -5.83 -8.28
C ILE A 65 8.57 -7.16 -8.11
N ASP A 66 9.30 -8.24 -7.87
CA ASP A 66 8.75 -9.51 -7.42
C ASP A 66 8.58 -9.42 -5.89
N THR A 67 7.37 -9.11 -5.45
CA THR A 67 7.07 -8.89 -4.03
C THR A 67 7.05 -10.18 -3.21
N GLU A 68 6.94 -11.35 -3.84
CA GLU A 68 7.02 -12.63 -3.14
C GLU A 68 8.48 -12.99 -2.81
N LYS A 69 9.42 -12.65 -3.71
CA LYS A 69 10.84 -12.94 -3.54
C LYS A 69 11.66 -11.75 -3.03
N GLY A 70 11.08 -10.55 -2.96
CA GLY A 70 11.82 -9.32 -2.65
C GLY A 70 12.90 -8.99 -3.68
N THR A 71 12.74 -9.42 -4.94
CA THR A 71 13.73 -9.23 -6.00
C THR A 71 13.23 -8.27 -7.08
N VAL A 72 14.17 -7.71 -7.84
CA VAL A 72 13.88 -6.80 -8.94
C VAL A 72 14.29 -7.46 -10.25
N GLY A 73 13.35 -7.49 -11.19
CA GLY A 73 13.54 -8.04 -12.52
C GLY A 73 13.51 -6.98 -13.63
N PRO A 74 13.99 -7.34 -14.83
CA PRO A 74 13.90 -6.50 -16.01
C PRO A 74 12.44 -6.39 -16.52
N TRP A 75 12.06 -5.17 -17.02
CA TRP A 75 10.79 -4.98 -17.70
C TRP A 75 10.98 -4.12 -18.96
N LEU A 76 10.77 -2.80 -18.94
CA LEU A 76 11.14 -1.91 -20.04
C LEU A 76 12.67 -1.72 -20.14
N ALA A 77 13.40 -1.87 -19.03
CA ALA A 77 14.85 -2.07 -19.04
C ALA A 77 15.17 -3.55 -19.25
N GLU A 78 16.19 -3.85 -20.08
CA GLU A 78 16.71 -5.20 -20.27
C GLU A 78 17.73 -5.57 -19.19
N LYS A 79 18.55 -4.58 -18.78
CA LYS A 79 19.58 -4.71 -17.76
C LYS A 79 20.00 -3.35 -17.23
N TRP A 80 20.70 -3.36 -16.12
CA TRP A 80 21.29 -2.16 -15.50
C TRP A 80 22.62 -2.50 -14.83
N GLU A 81 23.42 -1.48 -14.61
CA GLU A 81 24.69 -1.57 -13.89
C GLU A 81 24.94 -0.28 -13.09
N GLN A 82 25.59 -0.42 -11.95
CA GLN A 82 26.09 0.73 -11.20
C GLN A 82 27.44 1.14 -11.77
N VAL A 83 27.54 2.36 -12.29
CA VAL A 83 28.76 2.89 -12.92
C VAL A 83 29.72 3.40 -11.84
N ASP A 84 29.17 4.08 -10.85
CA ASP A 84 29.82 4.56 -9.65
C ASP A 84 28.80 4.72 -8.51
N ASP A 85 29.21 5.23 -7.35
CA ASP A 85 28.35 5.36 -6.17
C ASP A 85 27.09 6.22 -6.40
N LEU A 86 27.11 7.11 -7.37
CA LEU A 86 26.05 8.07 -7.65
C LEU A 86 25.36 7.83 -9.00
N THR A 87 25.86 6.93 -9.84
CA THR A 87 25.40 6.80 -11.23
C THR A 87 25.04 5.37 -11.58
N TRP A 88 23.82 5.18 -12.07
CA TRP A 88 23.34 3.95 -12.65
C TRP A 88 23.16 4.09 -14.15
N ARG A 89 23.55 3.06 -14.91
CA ARG A 89 23.30 2.96 -16.34
C ARG A 89 22.23 1.89 -16.60
N VAL A 90 21.23 2.27 -17.39
CA VAL A 90 20.06 1.43 -17.70
C VAL A 90 19.98 1.24 -19.20
N HIS A 91 19.92 -0.02 -19.64
CA HIS A 91 19.76 -0.40 -21.03
C HIS A 91 18.30 -0.73 -21.29
N LEU A 92 17.72 -0.11 -22.31
CA LEU A 92 16.30 -0.15 -22.62
C LEU A 92 15.98 -1.19 -23.69
N LYS A 93 14.80 -1.78 -23.63
CA LYS A 93 14.26 -2.62 -24.70
C LYS A 93 14.10 -1.82 -25.98
N SER A 94 14.48 -2.42 -27.09
CA SER A 94 14.31 -1.83 -28.42
C SER A 94 12.95 -2.17 -29.01
N GLY A 95 12.46 -1.30 -29.92
CA GLY A 95 11.23 -1.54 -30.69
C GLY A 95 9.91 -1.35 -29.93
N VAL A 96 9.94 -1.00 -28.66
CA VAL A 96 8.75 -0.65 -27.88
C VAL A 96 8.20 0.70 -28.34
N LYS A 97 6.87 0.83 -28.35
CA LYS A 97 6.18 2.09 -28.66
C LYS A 97 5.17 2.41 -27.58
N PHE A 98 4.96 3.70 -27.36
CA PHE A 98 3.82 4.20 -26.60
C PHE A 98 2.52 3.98 -27.38
N GLN A 99 1.40 4.00 -26.67
CA GLN A 99 0.05 3.82 -27.22
C GLN A 99 -0.34 4.89 -28.28
N ASP A 100 0.28 6.06 -28.23
CA ASP A 100 0.12 7.14 -29.23
C ASP A 100 1.07 7.01 -30.43
N GLY A 101 1.87 5.95 -30.50
CA GLY A 101 2.82 5.66 -31.56
C GLY A 101 4.20 6.29 -31.40
N ALA A 102 4.43 7.10 -30.37
CA ALA A 102 5.76 7.64 -30.07
C ALA A 102 6.73 6.51 -29.73
N ALA A 103 8.01 6.69 -30.06
CA ALA A 103 9.06 5.70 -29.73
C ALA A 103 9.31 5.71 -28.21
N PHE A 104 9.49 4.52 -27.63
CA PHE A 104 10.09 4.37 -26.32
C PHE A 104 11.60 4.33 -26.48
N ASP A 105 12.27 5.35 -26.00
CA ASP A 105 13.70 5.52 -26.05
C ASP A 105 14.24 6.23 -24.80
N ALA A 106 15.54 6.48 -24.78
CA ALA A 106 16.21 7.12 -23.65
C ALA A 106 15.69 8.53 -23.35
N GLU A 107 15.30 9.30 -24.36
CA GLU A 107 14.75 10.65 -24.17
C GLU A 107 13.36 10.61 -23.53
N ALA A 108 12.53 9.63 -23.87
CA ALA A 108 11.24 9.41 -23.23
C ALA A 108 11.39 9.03 -21.75
N VAL A 109 12.38 8.20 -21.41
CA VAL A 109 12.70 7.86 -20.01
C VAL A 109 13.20 9.10 -19.25
N VAL A 110 14.12 9.86 -19.83
CA VAL A 110 14.60 11.13 -19.26
C VAL A 110 13.43 12.07 -18.96
N LYS A 111 12.51 12.21 -19.90
CA LYS A 111 11.32 13.05 -19.73
C LYS A 111 10.41 12.54 -18.61
N SER A 112 10.21 11.23 -18.51
CA SER A 112 9.37 10.61 -17.48
C SER A 112 9.94 10.83 -16.08
N ILE A 113 11.25 10.63 -15.89
CA ILE A 113 11.93 10.88 -14.60
C ILE A 113 11.92 12.36 -14.25
N ASN A 114 12.20 13.24 -15.21
CA ASN A 114 12.15 14.69 -14.99
C ASN A 114 10.72 15.15 -14.64
N ARG A 115 9.68 14.55 -15.23
CA ARG A 115 8.29 14.81 -14.88
C ARG A 115 7.98 14.39 -13.44
N LEU A 116 8.42 13.21 -13.02
CA LEU A 116 8.31 12.75 -11.63
C LEU A 116 8.95 13.74 -10.66
N MET A 117 10.16 14.24 -10.99
CA MET A 117 10.93 15.14 -10.15
C MET A 117 10.52 16.63 -10.25
N ASN A 118 9.59 16.97 -11.13
CA ASN A 118 9.15 18.36 -11.33
C ASN A 118 8.42 18.88 -10.07
N PRO A 119 8.97 19.89 -9.36
CA PRO A 119 8.35 20.44 -8.15
C PRO A 119 7.03 21.18 -8.42
N GLY A 120 6.81 21.61 -9.66
CA GLY A 120 5.55 22.25 -10.09
C GLY A 120 4.40 21.27 -10.30
N LEU A 121 4.67 19.95 -10.34
CA LEU A 121 3.67 18.90 -10.49
C LEU A 121 3.40 18.22 -9.15
N THR A 122 2.13 18.07 -8.79
CA THR A 122 1.75 17.22 -7.66
C THR A 122 1.98 15.76 -8.05
N CYS A 123 2.98 15.14 -7.44
CA CYS A 123 3.42 13.78 -7.78
C CYS A 123 3.66 12.98 -6.50
N ASP A 124 2.67 12.17 -6.10
CA ASP A 124 2.73 11.37 -4.88
C ASP A 124 3.86 10.33 -4.96
N SER A 125 4.11 9.78 -6.16
CA SER A 125 5.16 8.78 -6.40
C SER A 125 6.58 9.32 -6.12
N ARG A 126 6.79 10.65 -6.15
CA ARG A 126 8.07 11.27 -5.82
C ARG A 126 8.49 11.02 -4.37
N SER A 127 7.54 10.85 -3.45
CA SER A 127 7.82 10.61 -2.03
C SER A 127 8.71 9.37 -1.80
N LYS A 128 8.71 8.42 -2.72
CA LYS A 128 9.55 7.22 -2.66
C LYS A 128 11.06 7.50 -2.80
N PHE A 129 11.41 8.67 -3.33
CA PHE A 129 12.80 9.11 -3.49
C PHE A 129 13.28 10.02 -2.34
N GLY A 130 12.37 10.41 -1.42
CA GLY A 130 12.70 11.34 -0.34
C GLY A 130 13.26 12.66 -0.89
N ASP A 131 14.39 13.11 -0.35
CA ASP A 131 15.07 14.35 -0.77
C ASP A 131 16.07 14.13 -1.91
N VAL A 132 16.25 12.89 -2.38
CA VAL A 132 17.20 12.55 -3.46
C VAL A 132 16.80 13.24 -4.76
N LYS A 133 17.74 13.92 -5.39
CA LYS A 133 17.58 14.54 -6.70
C LYS A 133 18.19 13.64 -7.77
N LEU A 134 17.35 13.26 -8.74
CA LEU A 134 17.79 12.50 -9.89
C LEU A 134 18.11 13.41 -11.07
N THR A 135 19.20 13.08 -11.78
CA THR A 135 19.62 13.74 -13.02
C THR A 135 19.75 12.67 -14.12
N PRO A 136 18.66 12.37 -14.84
CA PRO A 136 18.69 11.41 -15.93
C PRO A 136 19.30 12.07 -17.20
N LYS A 137 20.05 11.28 -17.96
CA LYS A 137 20.68 11.69 -19.22
C LYS A 137 20.64 10.56 -20.26
N ALA A 138 20.12 10.82 -21.44
CA ALA A 138 20.25 9.92 -22.57
C ALA A 138 21.71 9.88 -23.04
N VAL A 139 22.29 8.70 -23.12
CA VAL A 139 23.63 8.43 -23.66
C VAL A 139 23.53 8.13 -25.16
N ASP A 140 22.58 7.29 -25.51
CA ASP A 140 22.13 6.96 -26.86
C ASP A 140 20.62 6.62 -26.84
N ALA A 141 20.08 6.16 -27.94
CA ALA A 141 18.64 5.86 -28.03
C ALA A 141 18.15 4.75 -27.08
N GLN A 142 19.01 3.84 -26.65
CA GLN A 142 18.70 2.71 -25.78
C GLN A 142 19.42 2.72 -24.44
N THR A 143 20.15 3.79 -24.11
CA THR A 143 20.94 3.84 -22.87
C THR A 143 20.68 5.14 -22.12
N VAL A 144 20.25 5.03 -20.86
CA VAL A 144 20.06 6.16 -19.93
C VAL A 144 21.05 6.02 -18.78
N GLU A 145 21.76 7.08 -18.46
CA GLU A 145 22.45 7.26 -17.19
C GLU A 145 21.57 8.07 -16.23
N ILE A 146 21.44 7.59 -14.99
CA ILE A 146 20.67 8.23 -13.94
C ILE A 146 21.63 8.51 -12.79
N SER A 147 22.03 9.77 -12.66
CA SER A 147 22.84 10.21 -11.54
C SER A 147 21.98 10.77 -10.42
N SER A 148 22.45 10.66 -9.17
CA SER A 148 21.81 11.17 -7.97
C SER A 148 22.77 12.05 -7.17
N ASP A 149 22.24 12.94 -6.34
CA ASP A 149 23.05 13.81 -5.46
C ASP A 149 23.51 13.10 -4.17
N SER A 150 23.05 11.90 -3.95
CA SER A 150 23.47 10.98 -2.87
C SER A 150 23.38 9.53 -3.34
N PRO A 151 24.13 8.58 -2.74
CA PRO A 151 24.08 7.18 -3.14
C PRO A 151 22.68 6.57 -3.03
N VAL A 152 22.23 5.90 -4.10
CA VAL A 152 20.94 5.19 -4.16
C VAL A 152 21.17 3.74 -4.59
N PRO A 153 21.62 2.86 -3.68
CA PRO A 153 21.93 1.46 -4.01
C PRO A 153 20.70 0.63 -4.43
N ILE A 154 19.50 1.11 -4.11
CA ILE A 154 18.23 0.49 -4.52
C ILE A 154 17.61 1.16 -5.75
N MET A 155 18.38 1.89 -6.54
CA MET A 155 17.86 2.55 -7.76
C MET A 155 17.04 1.60 -8.65
N PRO A 156 17.46 0.36 -8.91
CA PRO A 156 16.65 -0.56 -9.71
C PRO A 156 15.27 -0.83 -9.08
N THR A 157 15.18 -0.95 -7.77
CA THR A 157 13.88 -1.11 -7.06
C THR A 157 13.01 0.14 -7.23
N LEU A 158 13.59 1.32 -7.04
CA LEU A 158 12.86 2.59 -7.19
C LEU A 158 12.38 2.80 -8.64
N LEU A 159 13.16 2.37 -9.64
CA LEU A 159 12.77 2.43 -11.04
C LEU A 159 11.56 1.52 -11.37
N GLY A 160 11.30 0.51 -10.54
CA GLY A 160 10.06 -0.30 -10.57
C GLY A 160 8.83 0.44 -10.03
N THR A 161 8.98 1.66 -9.55
CA THR A 161 7.87 2.50 -9.07
C THR A 161 7.66 3.75 -9.95
N VAL A 162 8.53 3.99 -10.93
CA VAL A 162 8.45 5.13 -11.85
C VAL A 162 7.64 4.76 -13.08
N GLN A 163 6.46 5.33 -13.19
CA GLN A 163 5.61 5.12 -14.36
C GLN A 163 6.20 5.84 -15.58
N ILE A 164 6.49 5.07 -16.64
CA ILE A 164 7.02 5.59 -17.90
C ILE A 164 5.86 6.05 -18.77
N VAL A 165 5.90 7.31 -19.17
CA VAL A 165 4.83 7.97 -19.91
C VAL A 165 5.30 8.48 -21.26
N SER A 166 4.37 8.60 -22.21
CA SER A 166 4.67 9.15 -23.54
C SER A 166 5.32 10.54 -23.44
N PRO A 167 6.32 10.82 -24.29
CA PRO A 167 6.90 12.17 -24.39
C PRO A 167 5.89 13.24 -24.80
N ASN A 168 4.71 12.85 -25.29
CA ASN A 168 3.63 13.77 -25.66
C ASN A 168 2.72 14.15 -24.49
N MET A 169 2.85 13.47 -23.33
CA MET A 169 2.09 13.86 -22.13
C MET A 169 2.55 15.21 -21.56
N PRO A 170 1.64 15.99 -20.94
CA PRO A 170 1.98 17.24 -20.29
C PRO A 170 3.09 17.05 -19.23
N PHE A 171 4.08 17.96 -19.25
CA PHE A 171 5.21 17.90 -18.32
C PHE A 171 4.92 18.57 -16.97
N ASP A 172 4.15 19.63 -16.96
CA ASP A 172 4.00 20.59 -15.85
C ASP A 172 2.59 20.60 -15.23
N LYS A 173 1.71 19.72 -15.69
CA LYS A 173 0.34 19.58 -15.15
C LYS A 173 -0.13 18.14 -15.15
N GLU A 174 -1.06 17.84 -14.26
CA GLU A 174 -1.75 16.55 -14.23
C GLU A 174 -2.55 16.32 -15.51
N SER A 175 -2.70 15.05 -15.90
CA SER A 175 -3.47 14.63 -17.07
C SER A 175 -4.44 13.52 -16.68
N ASN A 176 -5.67 13.63 -17.15
CA ASN A 176 -6.65 12.55 -17.05
C ASN A 176 -6.61 11.56 -18.23
N ASP A 177 -5.71 11.79 -19.19
CA ASP A 177 -5.55 10.98 -20.39
C ASP A 177 -4.13 10.35 -20.37
N PRO A 178 -3.91 9.30 -19.53
CA PRO A 178 -2.61 8.64 -19.44
C PRO A 178 -2.28 7.94 -20.74
N VAL A 179 -1.03 8.09 -21.18
CA VAL A 179 -0.48 7.40 -22.34
C VAL A 179 0.84 6.75 -21.93
N GLY A 180 0.89 5.44 -21.95
CA GLY A 180 2.05 4.64 -21.57
C GLY A 180 2.42 3.63 -22.64
N THR A 181 3.15 2.60 -22.23
CA THR A 181 3.57 1.46 -23.05
C THR A 181 2.73 0.21 -22.80
N GLY A 182 1.79 0.27 -21.85
CA GLY A 182 1.06 -0.89 -21.34
C GLY A 182 0.05 -1.49 -22.31
N PRO A 183 -0.51 -2.65 -21.94
CA PRO A 183 -1.38 -3.47 -22.82
C PRO A 183 -2.79 -2.90 -23.01
N TYR A 184 -3.17 -1.81 -22.32
CA TYR A 184 -4.53 -1.23 -22.42
C TYR A 184 -4.49 0.28 -22.62
N VAL A 185 -5.51 0.78 -23.32
CA VAL A 185 -5.78 2.21 -23.51
C VAL A 185 -7.14 2.57 -22.93
N VAL A 186 -7.31 3.82 -22.51
CA VAL A 186 -8.63 4.34 -22.10
C VAL A 186 -9.51 4.45 -23.33
N GLU A 187 -10.59 3.66 -23.37
CA GLU A 187 -11.60 3.71 -24.43
C GLU A 187 -12.64 4.80 -24.15
N SER A 188 -13.10 4.88 -22.91
CA SER A 188 -14.05 5.89 -22.47
C SER A 188 -13.98 6.11 -20.96
N LYS A 189 -14.41 7.28 -20.51
CA LYS A 189 -14.53 7.63 -19.10
C LYS A 189 -15.73 8.54 -18.87
N SER A 190 -16.42 8.32 -17.76
CA SER A 190 -17.54 9.12 -17.29
C SER A 190 -17.51 9.20 -15.76
N ASN A 191 -18.51 9.87 -15.16
CA ASN A 191 -18.67 9.87 -13.70
C ASN A 191 -19.15 8.52 -13.14
N GLU A 192 -19.55 7.57 -13.99
CA GLU A 192 -20.08 6.28 -13.56
C GLU A 192 -19.12 5.11 -13.81
N GLN A 193 -18.25 5.26 -14.83
CA GLN A 193 -17.33 4.20 -15.22
C GLN A 193 -16.11 4.71 -16.00
N ILE A 194 -15.05 3.88 -15.95
CA ILE A 194 -13.88 3.97 -16.83
C ILE A 194 -13.79 2.65 -17.59
N VAL A 195 -13.58 2.73 -18.89
CA VAL A 195 -13.44 1.56 -19.75
C VAL A 195 -12.06 1.54 -20.36
N LEU A 196 -11.34 0.45 -20.14
CA LEU A 196 -10.09 0.16 -20.82
C LEU A 196 -10.32 -0.86 -21.93
N LYS A 197 -9.62 -0.68 -23.04
CA LYS A 197 -9.60 -1.58 -24.17
C LYS A 197 -8.18 -2.07 -24.40
N ARG A 198 -8.02 -3.36 -24.72
CA ARG A 198 -6.72 -3.94 -25.06
C ARG A 198 -6.08 -3.19 -26.25
N HIS A 199 -4.80 -2.90 -26.12
CA HIS A 199 -3.98 -2.29 -27.15
C HIS A 199 -3.41 -3.38 -28.05
N ASP A 200 -3.95 -3.54 -29.26
CA ASP A 200 -3.56 -4.63 -30.16
C ASP A 200 -2.11 -4.57 -30.65
N ALA A 201 -1.49 -3.37 -30.61
CA ALA A 201 -0.08 -3.18 -30.95
C ALA A 201 0.87 -3.24 -29.74
N TYR A 202 0.40 -3.78 -28.61
CA TYR A 202 1.24 -3.98 -27.42
C TYR A 202 2.47 -4.81 -27.73
N TRP A 203 3.61 -4.43 -27.17
CA TRP A 203 4.92 -5.05 -27.44
C TRP A 203 5.11 -6.41 -26.74
N GLY A 204 4.36 -6.68 -25.67
CA GLY A 204 4.44 -7.90 -24.87
C GLY A 204 3.42 -8.97 -25.30
N ALA A 205 3.23 -9.96 -24.42
CA ALA A 205 2.24 -11.01 -24.63
C ALA A 205 0.82 -10.42 -24.65
N LYS A 206 -0.03 -10.94 -25.53
CA LYS A 206 -1.41 -10.46 -25.67
C LYS A 206 -2.26 -10.98 -24.51
N PRO A 207 -2.85 -10.10 -23.65
CA PRO A 207 -3.71 -10.54 -22.56
C PRO A 207 -5.02 -11.17 -23.02
N ASP A 208 -5.61 -12.03 -22.18
CA ASP A 208 -6.92 -12.65 -22.43
C ASP A 208 -8.06 -11.63 -22.32
N VAL A 209 -7.95 -10.72 -21.34
CA VAL A 209 -8.93 -9.64 -21.17
C VAL A 209 -8.86 -8.69 -22.37
N THR A 210 -9.98 -8.56 -23.08
CA THR A 210 -10.09 -7.68 -24.25
C THR A 210 -10.58 -6.29 -23.87
N ARG A 211 -11.37 -6.21 -22.79
CA ARG A 211 -11.99 -4.98 -22.30
C ARG A 211 -12.25 -5.07 -20.81
N ALA A 212 -11.94 -4.00 -20.06
CA ALA A 212 -12.20 -3.91 -18.65
C ALA A 212 -13.05 -2.68 -18.35
N THR A 213 -14.17 -2.86 -17.63
CA THR A 213 -15.04 -1.80 -17.18
C THR A 213 -14.90 -1.64 -15.66
N TYR A 214 -14.41 -0.48 -15.22
CA TYR A 214 -14.31 -0.13 -13.82
C TYR A 214 -15.53 0.72 -13.43
N VAL A 215 -16.21 0.31 -12.38
CA VAL A 215 -17.30 1.05 -11.72
C VAL A 215 -16.98 1.18 -10.23
N TRP A 216 -17.71 1.97 -9.46
CA TRP A 216 -17.42 2.17 -8.02
C TRP A 216 -18.69 2.16 -7.18
N ARG A 217 -18.56 1.61 -5.96
CA ARG A 217 -19.56 1.60 -4.89
C ARG A 217 -18.84 1.71 -3.55
N SER A 218 -19.24 2.65 -2.70
CA SER A 218 -18.61 2.88 -1.40
C SER A 218 -18.86 1.74 -0.41
N GLU A 219 -20.08 1.16 -0.41
CA GLU A 219 -20.48 0.13 0.53
C GLU A 219 -19.90 -1.23 0.11
N SER A 220 -19.16 -1.84 1.04
CA SER A 220 -18.52 -3.14 0.85
C SER A 220 -19.51 -4.24 0.52
N ALA A 221 -20.61 -4.33 1.27
CA ALA A 221 -21.66 -5.33 1.05
C ALA A 221 -22.29 -5.25 -0.36
N ILE A 222 -22.42 -4.03 -0.91
CA ILE A 222 -22.94 -3.84 -2.29
C ILE A 222 -21.92 -4.38 -3.29
N ARG A 223 -20.63 -4.07 -3.13
CA ARG A 223 -19.59 -4.61 -4.02
C ARG A 223 -19.54 -6.13 -3.99
N ALA A 224 -19.62 -6.70 -2.79
CA ALA A 224 -19.67 -8.15 -2.61
C ALA A 224 -20.88 -8.78 -3.32
N ALA A 225 -22.08 -8.20 -3.17
CA ALA A 225 -23.30 -8.66 -3.80
C ALA A 225 -23.27 -8.54 -5.34
N MET A 226 -22.66 -7.49 -5.89
CA MET A 226 -22.50 -7.33 -7.35
C MET A 226 -21.67 -8.47 -7.96
N VAL A 227 -20.63 -8.93 -7.27
CA VAL A 227 -19.82 -10.06 -7.76
C VAL A 227 -20.60 -11.38 -7.58
N GLU A 228 -21.27 -11.57 -6.46
CA GLU A 228 -22.05 -12.78 -6.20
C GLU A 228 -23.20 -12.97 -7.20
N SER A 229 -23.86 -11.87 -7.59
CA SER A 229 -24.93 -11.88 -8.61
C SER A 229 -24.44 -11.99 -10.05
N GLY A 230 -23.14 -11.85 -10.30
CA GLY A 230 -22.56 -11.77 -11.64
C GLY A 230 -22.75 -10.40 -12.32
N GLU A 231 -23.20 -9.36 -11.60
CA GLU A 231 -23.23 -7.99 -12.11
C GLU A 231 -21.83 -7.43 -12.30
N ALA A 232 -20.86 -7.83 -11.48
CA ALA A 232 -19.44 -7.58 -11.63
C ALA A 232 -18.66 -8.89 -11.55
N ASP A 233 -17.44 -8.91 -12.08
CA ASP A 233 -16.57 -10.08 -12.09
C ASP A 233 -15.63 -10.14 -10.89
N MET A 234 -15.24 -8.99 -10.36
CA MET A 234 -14.41 -8.93 -9.17
C MET A 234 -14.51 -7.57 -8.45
N THR A 235 -14.17 -7.61 -7.17
CA THR A 235 -13.86 -6.42 -6.39
C THR A 235 -12.57 -6.63 -5.61
N PRO A 236 -11.61 -5.68 -5.69
CA PRO A 236 -10.31 -5.81 -5.01
C PRO A 236 -10.37 -5.49 -3.51
N SER A 237 -11.52 -5.09 -2.99
CA SER A 237 -11.65 -4.70 -1.59
C SER A 237 -13.06 -4.93 -1.09
N ILE A 238 -13.20 -5.85 -0.14
CA ILE A 238 -14.40 -6.03 0.70
C ILE A 238 -13.99 -6.00 2.18
N ALA A 239 -14.92 -5.66 3.05
CA ALA A 239 -14.69 -5.70 4.48
C ALA A 239 -14.70 -7.16 4.98
N VAL A 240 -13.98 -7.43 6.06
CA VAL A 240 -13.86 -8.80 6.61
C VAL A 240 -15.22 -9.44 6.92
N GLN A 241 -16.18 -8.65 7.42
CA GLN A 241 -17.53 -9.14 7.71
C GLN A 241 -18.33 -9.52 6.47
N ASP A 242 -17.96 -9.02 5.28
CA ASP A 242 -18.59 -9.35 4.00
C ASP A 242 -17.86 -10.49 3.29
N ALA A 243 -16.67 -10.89 3.76
CA ALA A 243 -15.88 -12.00 3.24
C ALA A 243 -16.41 -13.34 3.79
N THR A 244 -17.57 -13.77 3.31
CA THR A 244 -18.33 -14.90 3.84
C THR A 244 -18.34 -16.11 2.93
N ASN A 245 -17.77 -16.03 1.72
CA ASN A 245 -17.78 -17.10 0.72
C ASN A 245 -16.35 -17.57 0.43
N ALA A 246 -15.96 -18.71 1.02
CA ALA A 246 -14.61 -19.26 0.89
C ALA A 246 -14.21 -19.68 -0.55
N GLU A 247 -15.16 -19.79 -1.48
CA GLU A 247 -14.88 -20.15 -2.88
C GLU A 247 -14.53 -18.93 -3.72
N SER A 248 -15.00 -17.74 -3.33
CA SER A 248 -14.81 -16.48 -4.08
C SER A 248 -14.04 -15.43 -3.32
N ASP A 249 -13.91 -15.53 -1.99
CA ASP A 249 -13.30 -14.54 -1.14
C ASP A 249 -11.88 -14.96 -0.75
N PHE A 250 -10.90 -14.17 -1.18
CA PHE A 250 -9.49 -14.45 -0.91
C PHE A 250 -8.91 -13.38 -0.01
N ALA A 251 -8.34 -13.81 1.12
CA ALA A 251 -7.51 -12.97 1.96
C ALA A 251 -6.12 -12.82 1.33
N TYR A 252 -5.54 -11.64 1.44
CA TYR A 252 -4.16 -11.39 1.02
C TYR A 252 -3.47 -10.41 1.96
N LEU A 253 -2.16 -10.56 2.11
CA LEU A 253 -1.32 -9.61 2.82
C LEU A 253 -1.20 -8.33 1.97
N ASN A 254 -1.64 -7.18 2.50
CA ASN A 254 -1.77 -5.97 1.70
C ASN A 254 -0.59 -4.99 1.80
N SER A 255 0.61 -5.45 2.12
CA SER A 255 1.83 -4.66 2.32
C SER A 255 1.81 -3.64 3.48
N GLU A 256 0.70 -3.40 4.14
CA GLU A 256 0.58 -2.42 5.21
C GLU A 256 0.78 -3.04 6.60
N THR A 257 1.49 -2.31 7.45
CA THR A 257 1.68 -2.67 8.86
C THR A 257 1.22 -1.54 9.76
N THR A 258 0.48 -1.88 10.82
CA THR A 258 0.03 -0.93 11.84
C THR A 258 0.88 -1.05 13.10
N ARG A 259 1.10 0.10 13.75
CA ARG A 259 1.83 0.19 15.03
C ARG A 259 1.28 1.31 15.91
N MET A 260 1.62 1.25 17.19
CA MET A 260 1.68 2.43 18.03
C MET A 260 3.14 2.88 18.12
N ARG A 261 3.49 4.02 17.51
CA ARG A 261 4.79 4.65 17.67
C ARG A 261 4.93 5.18 19.09
N ILE A 262 5.98 4.79 19.80
CA ILE A 262 6.26 5.22 21.16
C ILE A 262 7.13 6.48 21.13
N ASP A 263 6.74 7.55 21.84
CA ASP A 263 7.62 8.72 22.00
C ASP A 263 8.69 8.45 23.07
N ALA A 264 9.71 7.67 22.66
CA ALA A 264 10.71 7.12 23.55
C ALA A 264 11.69 8.16 24.14
N GLN A 265 11.51 9.46 23.85
CA GLN A 265 12.33 10.54 24.41
C GLN A 265 11.62 11.31 25.54
N ILE A 266 10.38 10.97 25.87
CA ILE A 266 9.57 11.71 26.83
C ILE A 266 9.15 10.78 27.98
N PRO A 267 9.51 11.09 29.27
CA PRO A 267 9.09 10.30 30.43
C PRO A 267 7.57 10.17 30.56
N PRO A 268 7.03 8.99 30.92
CA PRO A 268 7.73 7.76 31.34
C PRO A 268 8.15 6.84 30.18
N LEU A 269 7.89 7.20 28.93
CA LEU A 269 8.15 6.35 27.75
C LEU A 269 9.64 6.25 27.39
N ASP A 270 10.51 7.07 27.98
CA ASP A 270 11.98 6.97 27.88
C ASP A 270 12.56 5.75 28.63
N ASP A 271 11.80 5.17 29.56
CA ASP A 271 12.20 3.94 30.25
C ASP A 271 11.84 2.71 29.41
N VAL A 272 12.85 1.92 29.06
CA VAL A 272 12.67 0.72 28.23
C VAL A 272 11.75 -0.34 28.88
N ARG A 273 11.69 -0.37 30.24
CA ARG A 273 10.79 -1.28 30.96
C ARG A 273 9.33 -0.93 30.69
N ILE A 274 9.00 0.36 30.66
CA ILE A 274 7.66 0.83 30.29
C ILE A 274 7.33 0.43 28.84
N ARG A 275 8.27 0.60 27.91
CA ARG A 275 8.04 0.23 26.51
C ARG A 275 7.85 -1.28 26.33
N LYS A 276 8.59 -2.11 27.08
CA LYS A 276 8.37 -3.57 27.13
C LYS A 276 7.01 -3.93 27.74
N ALA A 277 6.64 -3.28 28.85
CA ALA A 277 5.35 -3.47 29.49
C ALA A 277 4.17 -3.15 28.53
N LEU A 278 4.28 -2.07 27.73
CA LEU A 278 3.27 -1.73 26.72
C LEU A 278 3.06 -2.87 25.70
N ASN A 279 4.13 -3.55 25.28
CA ASN A 279 4.04 -4.66 24.35
C ASN A 279 3.47 -5.94 24.98
N MET A 280 3.87 -6.24 26.22
CA MET A 280 3.50 -7.48 26.90
C MET A 280 2.09 -7.44 27.51
N ALA A 281 1.51 -6.26 27.69
CA ALA A 281 0.19 -6.07 28.29
C ALA A 281 -0.98 -6.37 27.36
N ILE A 282 -0.76 -6.46 26.04
CA ILE A 282 -1.84 -6.58 25.06
C ILE A 282 -2.13 -8.04 24.72
N ASP A 283 -3.37 -8.46 24.90
CA ASP A 283 -3.90 -9.72 24.37
C ASP A 283 -4.19 -9.55 22.86
N TRP A 284 -3.13 -9.71 22.09
CA TRP A 284 -3.19 -9.50 20.64
C TRP A 284 -4.06 -10.54 19.93
N ASP A 285 -4.04 -11.79 20.41
CA ASP A 285 -4.78 -12.88 19.77
C ASP A 285 -6.29 -12.68 19.99
N GLY A 286 -6.70 -12.39 21.24
CA GLY A 286 -8.09 -12.09 21.56
C GLY A 286 -8.60 -10.82 20.86
N MET A 287 -7.80 -9.75 20.83
CA MET A 287 -8.16 -8.52 20.13
C MET A 287 -8.20 -8.73 18.61
N GLY A 288 -7.25 -9.48 18.05
CA GLY A 288 -7.18 -9.77 16.62
C GLY A 288 -8.41 -10.54 16.14
N GLU A 289 -8.76 -11.63 16.81
CA GLU A 289 -9.94 -12.43 16.47
C GLU A 289 -11.24 -11.61 16.58
N ALA A 290 -11.37 -10.80 17.64
CA ALA A 290 -12.57 -10.01 17.89
C ALA A 290 -12.77 -8.85 16.91
N LEU A 291 -11.69 -8.16 16.50
CA LEU A 291 -11.78 -6.91 15.74
C LEU A 291 -11.37 -7.04 14.27
N PHE A 292 -10.46 -7.94 13.92
CA PHE A 292 -9.83 -7.99 12.60
C PHE A 292 -10.04 -9.31 11.85
N GLY A 293 -10.63 -10.31 12.54
CA GLY A 293 -10.92 -11.61 11.97
C GLY A 293 -9.76 -12.60 12.10
N LYS A 294 -10.06 -13.87 11.79
CA LYS A 294 -9.14 -15.01 12.01
C LYS A 294 -7.87 -15.02 11.15
N ASP A 295 -7.88 -14.29 10.05
CA ASP A 295 -6.77 -14.26 9.09
C ASP A 295 -5.75 -13.15 9.39
N VAL A 296 -5.98 -12.35 10.44
CA VAL A 296 -5.08 -11.27 10.83
C VAL A 296 -3.71 -11.81 11.21
N LEU A 297 -2.65 -11.18 10.73
CA LEU A 297 -1.28 -11.57 11.00
C LEU A 297 -0.64 -10.58 11.99
N ARG A 298 -0.22 -11.07 13.16
CA ARG A 298 0.49 -10.26 14.15
C ARG A 298 1.82 -9.76 13.61
N ALA A 299 2.06 -8.46 13.74
CA ALA A 299 3.33 -7.85 13.39
C ALA A 299 4.34 -7.96 14.54
N SER A 300 5.61 -8.19 14.19
CA SER A 300 6.76 -8.07 15.10
C SER A 300 7.70 -6.93 14.67
N GLN A 301 7.50 -6.40 13.48
CA GLN A 301 8.30 -5.35 12.85
C GLN A 301 7.48 -4.61 11.79
N MET A 302 8.01 -3.49 11.28
CA MET A 302 7.26 -2.62 10.38
C MET A 302 7.32 -3.02 8.90
N VAL A 303 7.96 -4.11 8.55
CA VAL A 303 7.95 -4.68 7.20
C VAL A 303 7.25 -6.03 7.20
N VAL A 304 6.42 -6.26 6.19
CA VAL A 304 5.69 -7.52 6.03
C VAL A 304 6.63 -8.64 5.55
N PRO A 305 6.30 -9.92 5.80
CA PRO A 305 6.98 -11.04 5.14
C PRO A 305 7.03 -10.85 3.62
N GLY A 306 8.15 -11.20 2.99
CA GLY A 306 8.39 -11.00 1.56
C GLY A 306 9.09 -9.67 1.20
N VAL A 307 9.06 -8.67 2.08
CA VAL A 307 9.86 -7.46 1.91
C VAL A 307 11.32 -7.74 2.27
N ARG A 308 12.26 -7.37 1.41
CA ARG A 308 13.70 -7.50 1.68
C ARG A 308 14.09 -6.79 2.97
N GLY A 309 14.78 -7.48 3.85
CA GLY A 309 15.15 -7.01 5.18
C GLY A 309 14.17 -7.40 6.28
N HIS A 310 13.04 -8.06 5.95
CA HIS A 310 12.21 -8.69 6.96
C HIS A 310 13.03 -9.75 7.72
N ASN A 311 12.97 -9.71 9.05
CA ASN A 311 13.68 -10.66 9.91
C ASN A 311 12.70 -11.75 10.39
N PRO A 312 12.77 -12.99 9.87
CA PRO A 312 11.84 -14.06 10.24
C PRO A 312 12.06 -14.61 11.66
N ASP A 313 13.19 -14.26 12.29
CA ASP A 313 13.55 -14.74 13.64
C ASP A 313 12.89 -13.90 14.73
N ILE A 314 12.51 -12.65 14.45
CA ILE A 314 11.79 -11.79 15.40
C ILE A 314 10.36 -12.31 15.55
N LYS A 315 9.99 -12.63 16.78
CA LYS A 315 8.64 -13.10 17.12
C LYS A 315 7.86 -11.98 17.80
N PRO A 316 6.55 -11.88 17.58
CA PRO A 316 5.70 -10.95 18.31
C PRO A 316 5.83 -11.12 19.83
N TRP A 317 5.74 -10.04 20.58
CA TRP A 317 5.79 -10.07 22.05
C TRP A 317 4.71 -10.99 22.62
N THR A 318 5.10 -11.84 23.58
CA THR A 318 4.14 -12.72 24.26
C THR A 318 3.27 -11.92 25.23
N TYR A 319 1.97 -12.18 25.23
CA TYR A 319 1.05 -11.64 26.22
C TYR A 319 1.41 -12.12 27.62
N ASN A 320 1.77 -11.20 28.50
CA ASN A 320 2.12 -11.47 29.90
C ASN A 320 1.86 -10.23 30.76
N PRO A 321 0.60 -9.96 31.15
CA PRO A 321 0.24 -8.76 31.92
C PRO A 321 0.86 -8.76 33.32
N GLU A 322 1.16 -9.91 33.92
CA GLU A 322 1.80 -9.98 35.24
C GLU A 322 3.25 -9.46 35.18
N GLU A 323 4.03 -9.86 34.18
CA GLU A 323 5.38 -9.34 33.97
C GLU A 323 5.34 -7.86 33.55
N ALA A 324 4.34 -7.47 32.74
CA ALA A 324 4.14 -6.06 32.38
C ALA A 324 3.90 -5.17 33.63
N MET A 325 3.03 -5.59 34.56
CA MET A 325 2.82 -4.89 35.84
C MET A 325 4.11 -4.78 36.65
N LYS A 326 4.86 -5.86 36.73
CA LYS A 326 6.14 -5.88 37.45
C LYS A 326 7.14 -4.88 36.86
N LEU A 327 7.26 -4.82 35.53
CA LEU A 327 8.13 -3.85 34.85
C LEU A 327 7.71 -2.40 35.11
N VAL A 328 6.41 -2.11 35.17
CA VAL A 328 5.88 -0.79 35.53
C VAL A 328 6.25 -0.43 36.97
N GLU A 329 6.07 -1.35 37.93
CA GLU A 329 6.45 -1.14 39.33
C GLU A 329 7.97 -0.96 39.51
N GLU A 330 8.79 -1.71 38.81
CA GLU A 330 10.24 -1.55 38.81
C GLU A 330 10.67 -0.18 38.22
N ALA A 331 10.02 0.27 37.14
CA ALA A 331 10.27 1.59 36.58
C ALA A 331 9.86 2.71 37.57
N LYS A 332 8.69 2.57 38.22
CA LYS A 332 8.20 3.48 39.24
C LYS A 332 9.16 3.57 40.43
N ALA A 333 9.63 2.42 40.93
CA ALA A 333 10.60 2.36 42.00
C ALA A 333 11.94 3.01 41.64
N ALA A 334 12.31 3.01 40.36
CA ALA A 334 13.50 3.71 39.84
C ALA A 334 13.26 5.22 39.56
N GLY A 335 12.04 5.72 39.80
CA GLY A 335 11.71 7.15 39.68
C GLY A 335 11.04 7.55 38.37
N ALA A 336 10.65 6.58 37.52
CA ALA A 336 9.87 6.90 36.31
C ALA A 336 8.49 7.46 36.70
N PRO A 337 8.03 8.56 36.08
CA PRO A 337 6.76 9.21 36.44
C PRO A 337 5.56 8.48 35.80
N VAL A 338 5.31 7.23 36.24
CA VAL A 338 4.28 6.35 35.63
C VAL A 338 2.85 6.88 35.80
N ASP A 339 2.61 7.75 36.76
CA ASP A 339 1.30 8.41 37.00
C ASP A 339 1.04 9.55 35.99
N LYS A 340 2.06 9.96 35.20
CA LYS A 340 1.90 10.98 34.17
C LYS A 340 1.03 10.45 33.03
N GLU A 341 0.09 11.29 32.57
CA GLU A 341 -0.82 10.93 31.50
C GLU A 341 -0.06 10.65 30.19
N ILE A 342 -0.27 9.47 29.63
CA ILE A 342 0.18 9.06 28.27
C ILE A 342 -1.01 9.21 27.32
N VAL A 343 -0.86 10.01 26.28
CA VAL A 343 -1.94 10.26 25.31
C VAL A 343 -1.82 9.32 24.12
N LEU A 344 -2.83 8.49 23.93
CA LEU A 344 -3.00 7.64 22.77
C LEU A 344 -3.64 8.45 21.65
N ILE A 345 -2.89 8.73 20.60
CA ILE A 345 -3.38 9.53 19.46
C ILE A 345 -3.80 8.58 18.34
N GLY A 346 -5.09 8.60 18.03
CA GLY A 346 -5.70 7.89 16.90
C GLY A 346 -6.23 8.82 15.84
N ARG A 347 -6.56 8.27 14.68
CA ARG A 347 -7.18 8.95 13.55
C ARG A 347 -8.60 8.44 13.36
N ASN A 348 -9.58 9.34 13.19
CA ASN A 348 -10.94 8.98 12.86
C ASN A 348 -11.00 8.25 11.51
N GLY A 349 -11.66 7.07 11.49
CA GLY A 349 -11.82 6.28 10.28
C GLY A 349 -10.51 5.80 9.63
N PHE A 350 -9.47 5.51 10.43
CA PHE A 350 -8.15 5.17 9.91
C PHE A 350 -8.16 3.83 9.17
N PHE A 351 -8.66 2.80 9.82
CA PHE A 351 -8.94 1.47 9.26
C PHE A 351 -10.13 0.87 10.03
N PRO A 352 -10.76 -0.20 9.53
CA PRO A 352 -11.87 -0.84 10.23
C PRO A 352 -11.52 -1.22 11.66
N ASN A 353 -12.40 -0.86 12.62
CA ASN A 353 -12.23 -1.11 14.06
C ASN A 353 -10.99 -0.46 14.71
N SER A 354 -10.42 0.58 14.08
CA SER A 354 -9.25 1.28 14.62
C SER A 354 -9.53 1.95 15.96
N ALA A 355 -10.71 2.54 16.16
CA ALA A 355 -11.11 3.18 17.41
C ALA A 355 -11.31 2.16 18.53
N GLU A 356 -11.97 1.05 18.23
CA GLU A 356 -12.19 -0.06 19.16
C GLU A 356 -10.87 -0.69 19.62
N SER A 357 -9.89 -0.80 18.72
CA SER A 357 -8.56 -1.30 19.08
C SER A 357 -7.83 -0.35 20.06
N LEU A 358 -7.99 0.96 19.91
CA LEU A 358 -7.42 1.93 20.86
C LEU A 358 -8.07 1.83 22.25
N GLU A 359 -9.39 1.65 22.32
CA GLU A 359 -10.09 1.47 23.59
C GLU A 359 -9.67 0.17 24.29
N ALA A 360 -9.52 -0.92 23.56
CA ALA A 360 -9.01 -2.18 24.11
C ALA A 360 -7.59 -2.02 24.66
N MET A 361 -6.67 -1.45 23.87
CA MET A 361 -5.28 -1.21 24.32
C MET A 361 -5.23 -0.29 25.53
N ARG A 362 -6.00 0.81 25.56
CA ARG A 362 -6.08 1.69 26.72
C ARG A 362 -6.47 0.92 27.98
N SER A 363 -7.52 0.11 27.91
CA SER A 363 -7.98 -0.68 29.05
C SER A 363 -6.87 -1.59 29.60
N MET A 364 -6.21 -2.35 28.72
CA MET A 364 -5.14 -3.26 29.14
C MET A 364 -3.92 -2.53 29.69
N TRP A 365 -3.58 -1.34 29.18
CA TRP A 365 -2.49 -0.54 29.75
C TRP A 365 -2.85 0.12 31.09
N GLN A 366 -4.12 0.47 31.30
CA GLN A 366 -4.60 0.93 32.61
C GLN A 366 -4.57 -0.20 33.65
N GLU A 367 -4.86 -1.44 33.26
CA GLU A 367 -4.80 -2.62 34.14
C GLU A 367 -3.39 -2.89 34.68
N ILE A 368 -2.34 -2.55 33.92
CA ILE A 368 -0.95 -2.68 34.37
C ILE A 368 -0.42 -1.44 35.11
N GLY A 369 -1.30 -0.47 35.45
CA GLY A 369 -0.98 0.67 36.29
C GLY A 369 -0.49 1.93 35.54
N LEU A 370 -0.65 2.02 34.22
CA LEU A 370 -0.32 3.22 33.46
C LEU A 370 -1.55 4.15 33.31
N ASN A 371 -1.31 5.45 33.35
CA ASN A 371 -2.35 6.47 33.15
C ASN A 371 -2.48 6.81 31.66
N VAL A 372 -3.41 6.17 30.94
CA VAL A 372 -3.58 6.30 29.50
C VAL A 372 -4.92 6.92 29.14
N SER A 373 -4.92 7.97 28.31
CA SER A 373 -6.10 8.58 27.70
C SER A 373 -6.07 8.47 26.18
N ILE A 374 -7.23 8.62 25.51
CA ILE A 374 -7.34 8.60 24.05
C ILE A 374 -7.70 9.98 23.53
N ARG A 375 -7.06 10.34 22.41
CA ARG A 375 -7.41 11.51 21.61
C ARG A 375 -7.57 11.07 20.14
N GLN A 376 -8.80 11.05 19.67
CA GLN A 376 -9.13 10.84 18.27
C GLN A 376 -9.05 12.16 17.50
N LEU A 377 -8.37 12.17 16.36
CA LEU A 377 -8.14 13.34 15.54
C LEU A 377 -8.67 13.14 14.11
N GLU A 378 -9.10 14.23 13.50
CA GLU A 378 -9.32 14.26 12.05
C GLU A 378 -7.98 14.16 11.30
N ALA A 379 -8.02 13.69 10.06
CA ALA A 379 -6.81 13.42 9.27
C ALA A 379 -5.85 14.62 9.17
N ALA A 380 -6.38 15.84 9.04
CA ALA A 380 -5.58 17.07 8.96
C ALA A 380 -4.84 17.41 10.25
N ASP A 381 -5.44 17.12 11.42
CA ASP A 381 -4.79 17.33 12.72
C ASP A 381 -3.88 16.16 13.08
N TRP A 382 -4.26 14.93 12.71
CA TRP A 382 -3.48 13.74 12.95
C TRP A 382 -2.11 13.81 12.23
N VAL A 383 -2.05 14.31 10.98
CA VAL A 383 -0.81 14.43 10.21
C VAL A 383 0.23 15.33 10.88
N ARG A 384 -0.19 16.28 11.73
CA ARG A 384 0.72 17.15 12.50
C ARG A 384 1.53 16.40 13.56
N TYR A 385 1.06 15.20 13.97
CA TYR A 385 1.77 14.32 14.90
C TYR A 385 2.57 13.23 14.15
N LEU A 386 2.35 13.08 12.84
CA LEU A 386 3.05 12.10 12.03
C LEU A 386 4.50 12.51 11.79
N ASP A 387 4.70 13.76 11.35
CA ASP A 387 5.95 14.28 10.80
C ASP A 387 6.66 15.22 11.78
N LYS A 388 7.98 15.23 11.76
CA LYS A 388 8.77 16.30 12.37
C LYS A 388 8.62 17.62 11.59
N PRO A 389 8.61 18.80 12.27
CA PRO A 389 8.67 18.95 13.72
C PRO A 389 7.34 18.61 14.39
N PHE A 390 7.40 17.76 15.41
CA PHE A 390 6.21 17.39 16.17
C PHE A 390 5.66 18.58 16.99
N PRO A 391 4.35 18.59 17.33
CA PRO A 391 3.76 19.65 18.13
C PRO A 391 4.49 19.87 19.46
N GLU A 392 4.81 21.12 19.76
CA GLU A 392 5.43 21.47 21.04
C GLU A 392 4.49 21.15 22.21
N GLY A 393 5.07 20.72 23.34
CA GLY A 393 4.31 20.41 24.55
C GLY A 393 3.35 19.21 24.45
N ARG A 394 3.51 18.34 23.44
CA ARG A 394 2.63 17.18 23.20
C ARG A 394 2.58 16.17 24.36
N GLY A 395 3.58 16.19 25.26
CA GLY A 395 3.70 15.21 26.35
C GLY A 395 4.06 13.80 25.84
N PRO A 396 4.04 12.78 26.72
CA PRO A 396 4.27 11.40 26.30
C PRO A 396 3.10 10.92 25.45
N THR A 397 3.40 10.46 24.24
CA THR A 397 2.40 10.01 23.28
C THR A 397 2.68 8.62 22.75
N LEU A 398 1.60 7.87 22.53
CA LEU A 398 1.56 6.68 21.70
C LEU A 398 0.75 7.06 20.45
N PHE A 399 1.35 6.94 19.28
CA PHE A 399 0.76 7.45 18.04
C PHE A 399 0.41 6.31 17.09
N GLN A 400 -0.89 6.16 16.80
CA GLN A 400 -1.38 5.14 15.84
C GLN A 400 -0.92 5.48 14.43
N GLN A 401 -0.17 4.58 13.83
CA GLN A 401 0.41 4.73 12.51
C GLN A 401 0.22 3.46 11.68
N GLN A 402 0.05 3.65 10.38
CA GLN A 402 0.06 2.62 9.35
C GLN A 402 1.13 2.98 8.32
N HIS A 403 1.80 1.98 7.78
CA HIS A 403 2.85 2.18 6.77
C HIS A 403 2.78 1.10 5.71
N ASP A 404 2.85 1.52 4.45
CA ASP A 404 2.86 0.67 3.28
C ASP A 404 4.30 0.30 2.87
N ASN A 405 4.54 -0.97 2.62
CA ASN A 405 5.85 -1.56 2.25
C ASN A 405 5.91 -1.99 0.77
N ASN A 406 5.09 -1.40 -0.09
CA ASN A 406 4.92 -1.84 -1.47
C ASN A 406 6.16 -1.67 -2.37
N THR A 407 7.24 -1.06 -1.88
CA THR A 407 8.52 -1.00 -2.59
C THR A 407 9.32 -2.31 -2.52
N GLY A 408 8.93 -3.24 -1.65
CA GLY A 408 9.61 -4.52 -1.48
C GLY A 408 11.00 -4.45 -0.82
N ASP A 409 11.38 -3.29 -0.21
CA ASP A 409 12.67 -3.09 0.47
C ASP A 409 12.52 -2.30 1.77
N ALA A 410 13.13 -2.78 2.86
CA ALA A 410 13.10 -2.15 4.17
C ALA A 410 13.75 -0.75 4.20
N GLY A 411 14.59 -0.44 3.23
CA GLY A 411 15.21 0.88 3.07
C GLY A 411 14.22 2.01 2.79
N PHE A 412 12.99 1.69 2.40
CA PHE A 412 11.90 2.65 2.32
C PHE A 412 11.27 2.94 3.69
N THR A 413 11.24 1.94 4.56
CA THR A 413 10.56 2.00 5.86
C THR A 413 11.49 2.40 7.00
N ALA A 414 12.60 1.70 7.16
CA ALA A 414 13.43 1.81 8.35
C ALA A 414 14.08 3.19 8.54
N PRO A 415 14.60 3.87 7.50
CA PRO A 415 15.23 5.18 7.69
C PRO A 415 14.26 6.26 8.19
N VAL A 416 13.08 6.35 7.62
CA VAL A 416 12.09 7.37 8.00
C VAL A 416 11.53 7.14 9.40
N MET A 417 11.54 5.89 9.88
CA MET A 417 10.97 5.48 11.16
C MET A 417 11.97 5.45 12.30
N TYR A 418 13.24 5.12 12.03
CA TYR A 418 14.19 4.74 13.07
C TYR A 418 15.53 5.48 13.05
N LEU A 419 15.92 6.18 11.97
CA LEU A 419 17.04 7.14 12.10
C LEU A 419 16.70 8.23 13.10
N SER A 420 17.68 8.68 13.88
CA SER A 420 17.47 9.80 14.82
C SER A 420 16.95 11.05 14.12
N GLU A 421 17.38 11.33 12.89
CA GLU A 421 16.87 12.40 12.03
C GLU A 421 15.62 12.01 11.21
N GLY A 422 15.22 10.73 11.19
CA GLY A 422 14.09 10.26 10.41
C GLY A 422 12.80 11.03 10.66
N GLN A 423 12.02 11.26 9.60
CA GLN A 423 10.85 12.14 9.62
C GLN A 423 9.78 11.70 10.62
N TYR A 424 9.59 10.37 10.78
CA TYR A 424 8.61 9.78 11.69
C TYR A 424 9.24 9.27 13.00
N SER A 425 10.54 9.44 13.17
CA SER A 425 11.27 8.86 14.29
C SER A 425 11.05 9.63 15.59
N THR A 426 10.82 8.91 16.68
CA THR A 426 10.73 9.40 18.06
C THR A 426 11.80 8.78 18.96
N ILE A 427 12.82 8.18 18.37
CA ILE A 427 14.01 7.67 19.06
C ILE A 427 15.23 8.51 18.70
N ALA A 428 16.28 8.40 19.52
CA ALA A 428 17.60 8.96 19.26
C ALA A 428 18.63 7.94 19.74
N ASP A 429 19.10 7.11 18.82
CA ASP A 429 20.06 6.04 19.09
C ASP A 429 21.19 6.07 18.06
N PRO A 430 22.37 6.63 18.42
CA PRO A 430 23.51 6.75 17.50
C PRO A 430 24.06 5.40 17.02
N ASP A 431 23.97 4.34 17.83
CA ASP A 431 24.46 3.01 17.45
C ASP A 431 23.53 2.39 16.39
N LEU A 432 22.22 2.58 16.52
CA LEU A 432 21.26 2.19 15.50
C LEU A 432 21.46 2.98 14.21
N ASP A 433 21.70 4.30 14.30
CA ASP A 433 21.96 5.16 13.15
C ASP A 433 23.17 4.65 12.33
N VAL A 434 24.23 4.17 12.99
CA VAL A 434 25.40 3.62 12.31
C VAL A 434 25.03 2.35 11.52
N VAL A 435 24.31 1.42 12.14
CA VAL A 435 23.89 0.17 11.47
C VAL A 435 22.93 0.48 10.32
N LEU A 436 21.97 1.36 10.55
CA LEU A 436 20.96 1.73 9.56
C LEU A 436 21.58 2.45 8.35
N LYS A 437 22.53 3.35 8.55
CA LYS A 437 23.28 4.01 7.46
C LYS A 437 24.11 3.01 6.66
N LYS A 438 24.72 2.00 7.31
CA LYS A 438 25.36 0.90 6.60
C LYS A 438 24.38 0.08 5.79
N ALA A 439 23.22 -0.27 6.36
CA ALA A 439 22.17 -0.99 5.65
C ALA A 439 21.67 -0.24 4.41
N MET A 440 21.51 1.07 4.51
CA MET A 440 21.11 1.93 3.39
C MET A 440 22.15 1.93 2.26
N ALA A 441 23.43 1.87 2.58
CA ALA A 441 24.54 1.87 1.60
C ALA A 441 24.84 0.48 1.01
N ALA A 442 24.46 -0.59 1.70
CA ALA A 442 24.73 -1.97 1.29
C ALA A 442 23.79 -2.44 0.15
N THR A 443 24.21 -3.50 -0.54
CA THR A 443 23.43 -4.19 -1.60
C THR A 443 23.33 -5.69 -1.33
N GLY A 444 22.44 -6.38 -2.02
CA GLY A 444 22.32 -7.84 -1.96
C GLY A 444 22.08 -8.38 -0.55
N ASP A 445 22.69 -9.53 -0.24
CA ASP A 445 22.51 -10.25 1.03
C ASP A 445 23.04 -9.49 2.25
N GLU A 446 24.08 -8.65 2.06
CA GLU A 446 24.59 -7.81 3.15
C GLU A 446 23.56 -6.78 3.58
N ARG A 447 22.90 -6.13 2.61
CA ARG A 447 21.80 -5.20 2.87
C ARG A 447 20.67 -5.86 3.67
N GLU A 448 20.26 -7.04 3.23
CA GLU A 448 19.20 -7.79 3.90
C GLU A 448 19.55 -8.08 5.37
N LYS A 449 20.74 -8.63 5.63
CA LYS A 449 21.22 -8.92 6.96
C LYS A 449 21.32 -7.69 7.87
N LEU A 450 21.79 -6.58 7.33
CA LEU A 450 21.89 -5.33 8.10
C LEU A 450 20.50 -4.77 8.46
N PHE A 451 19.51 -4.85 7.58
CA PHE A 451 18.13 -4.48 7.94
C PHE A 451 17.51 -5.45 8.94
N GLN A 452 17.80 -6.74 8.85
CA GLN A 452 17.40 -7.72 9.86
C GLN A 452 18.00 -7.39 11.24
N GLU A 453 19.27 -6.97 11.29
CA GLU A 453 19.92 -6.47 12.51
C GLU A 453 19.24 -5.20 13.05
N VAL A 454 18.93 -4.24 12.18
CA VAL A 454 18.18 -3.02 12.54
C VAL A 454 16.86 -3.37 13.22
N PHE A 455 16.04 -4.25 12.61
CA PHE A 455 14.76 -4.61 13.18
C PHE A 455 14.90 -5.40 14.50
N ALA A 456 15.93 -6.25 14.65
CA ALA A 456 16.21 -6.93 15.92
C ALA A 456 16.55 -5.92 17.02
N LYS A 457 17.41 -4.94 16.75
CA LYS A 457 17.74 -3.87 17.72
C LYS A 457 16.51 -3.03 18.09
N VAL A 458 15.70 -2.67 17.10
CA VAL A 458 14.45 -1.90 17.33
C VAL A 458 13.48 -2.69 18.20
N HIS A 459 13.32 -3.99 17.98
CA HIS A 459 12.39 -4.84 18.70
C HIS A 459 12.89 -5.21 20.11
N ASP A 460 14.13 -5.70 20.24
CA ASP A 460 14.59 -6.33 21.47
C ASP A 460 15.26 -5.35 22.45
N GLU A 461 16.01 -4.36 21.92
CA GLU A 461 16.83 -3.46 22.70
C GLU A 461 16.16 -2.10 22.92
N ILE A 462 15.76 -1.43 21.82
CA ILE A 462 15.21 -0.07 21.86
C ILE A 462 13.72 -0.11 22.23
N VAL A 463 12.98 -1.06 21.68
CA VAL A 463 11.52 -1.19 21.83
C VAL A 463 10.82 0.13 21.40
N ALA A 464 11.04 0.53 20.15
CA ALA A 464 10.57 1.80 19.62
C ALA A 464 9.07 1.83 19.33
N ASP A 465 8.45 0.66 19.19
CA ASP A 465 7.08 0.48 18.77
C ASP A 465 6.31 -0.51 19.63
N VAL A 466 4.99 -0.41 19.55
CA VAL A 466 4.07 -1.52 19.79
C VAL A 466 3.56 -1.95 18.41
N PRO A 467 4.20 -2.95 17.75
CA PRO A 467 3.72 -3.48 16.48
C PRO A 467 2.35 -4.13 16.68
N MET A 468 1.40 -3.84 15.79
CA MET A 468 0.04 -4.36 15.90
C MET A 468 -0.16 -5.54 14.94
N TYR A 469 -0.55 -5.22 13.72
CA TYR A 469 -0.89 -6.22 12.71
C TYR A 469 -0.33 -5.85 11.35
N HIS A 470 0.04 -6.87 10.59
CA HIS A 470 0.12 -6.78 9.14
C HIS A 470 -1.31 -6.86 8.60
N MET A 471 -1.69 -5.87 7.81
CA MET A 471 -3.08 -5.75 7.37
C MET A 471 -3.41 -6.78 6.29
N ILE A 472 -4.60 -7.35 6.44
CA ILE A 472 -5.15 -8.31 5.48
C ILE A 472 -6.23 -7.61 4.67
N GLY A 473 -6.06 -7.62 3.35
CA GLY A 473 -7.11 -7.26 2.42
C GLY A 473 -7.95 -8.47 2.04
N TYR A 474 -9.19 -8.24 1.64
CA TYR A 474 -10.07 -9.27 1.11
C TYR A 474 -10.56 -8.84 -0.26
N VAL A 475 -10.46 -9.73 -1.22
CA VAL A 475 -11.03 -9.58 -2.56
C VAL A 475 -12.16 -10.58 -2.75
N ARG A 476 -13.15 -10.24 -3.58
CA ARG A 476 -14.12 -11.23 -4.11
C ARG A 476 -13.92 -11.37 -5.61
N VAL A 477 -13.77 -12.61 -6.07
CA VAL A 477 -13.54 -12.97 -7.47
C VAL A 477 -14.64 -13.88 -7.97
N GLY A 478 -15.30 -13.49 -9.04
CA GLY A 478 -16.37 -14.27 -9.66
C GLY A 478 -15.89 -15.61 -10.23
N SER A 479 -16.77 -16.59 -10.29
CA SER A 479 -16.43 -17.97 -10.61
C SER A 479 -15.81 -18.17 -11.99
N ARG A 480 -16.03 -17.26 -12.95
CA ARG A 480 -15.50 -17.35 -14.31
C ARG A 480 -14.04 -16.88 -14.45
N LEU A 481 -13.48 -16.24 -13.42
CA LEU A 481 -12.10 -15.75 -13.45
C LEU A 481 -11.15 -16.72 -12.75
N ASP A 482 -9.99 -16.93 -13.37
CA ASP A 482 -8.81 -17.53 -12.73
C ASP A 482 -7.82 -16.40 -12.43
N TRP A 483 -7.90 -15.88 -11.23
CA TRP A 483 -7.03 -14.84 -10.71
C TRP A 483 -7.02 -14.89 -9.19
N LYS A 484 -5.90 -14.55 -8.58
CA LYS A 484 -5.72 -14.47 -7.12
C LYS A 484 -4.99 -13.19 -6.74
N PRO A 485 -5.32 -12.61 -5.57
CA PRO A 485 -4.61 -11.45 -5.07
C PRO A 485 -3.20 -11.80 -4.62
N ASP A 486 -2.34 -10.78 -4.66
CA ASP A 486 -0.98 -10.78 -4.11
C ASP A 486 -0.72 -9.49 -3.32
N LEU A 487 0.52 -9.30 -2.87
CA LEU A 487 0.93 -8.12 -2.09
C LEU A 487 0.69 -6.79 -2.85
N LYS A 488 0.71 -6.79 -4.19
CA LYS A 488 0.50 -5.59 -5.03
C LYS A 488 -0.97 -5.20 -5.16
N THR A 489 -1.89 -6.11 -4.89
CA THR A 489 -3.34 -5.94 -5.12
C THR A 489 -3.93 -4.71 -4.43
N ASN A 490 -3.29 -4.24 -3.35
CA ASN A 490 -3.70 -3.00 -2.69
C ASN A 490 -3.66 -1.79 -3.64
N SER A 491 -2.68 -1.72 -4.54
CA SER A 491 -2.48 -0.58 -5.46
C SER A 491 -2.36 -0.97 -6.94
N GLU A 492 -2.48 -2.25 -7.28
CA GLU A 492 -2.33 -2.75 -8.66
C GLU A 492 -3.22 -3.96 -8.93
N ILE A 493 -3.84 -3.99 -10.10
CA ILE A 493 -4.52 -5.17 -10.67
C ILE A 493 -4.10 -5.24 -12.12
N ALA A 494 -3.12 -6.10 -12.41
CA ALA A 494 -2.68 -6.33 -13.77
C ALA A 494 -3.73 -7.14 -14.53
N LEU A 495 -4.46 -6.52 -15.45
CA LEU A 495 -5.47 -7.19 -16.29
C LEU A 495 -4.86 -8.31 -17.15
N SER A 496 -3.55 -8.23 -17.42
CA SER A 496 -2.80 -9.27 -18.14
C SER A 496 -2.59 -10.57 -17.34
N GLU A 497 -2.83 -10.54 -16.03
CA GLU A 497 -2.75 -11.70 -15.13
C GLU A 497 -4.12 -12.34 -14.92
N ILE A 498 -5.19 -11.74 -15.43
CA ILE A 498 -6.55 -12.28 -15.33
C ILE A 498 -6.81 -13.25 -16.49
N HIS A 499 -7.11 -14.50 -16.15
CA HIS A 499 -7.50 -15.53 -17.11
C HIS A 499 -8.96 -15.93 -16.89
N PHE A 500 -9.55 -16.55 -17.92
CA PHE A 500 -10.91 -17.08 -17.82
C PHE A 500 -10.85 -18.59 -17.60
N LYS A 501 -11.70 -19.10 -16.71
CA LYS A 501 -11.88 -20.55 -16.53
C LYS A 501 -12.69 -21.12 -17.69
N ASP A 502 -12.34 -22.33 -18.07
CA ASP A 502 -13.06 -23.12 -19.11
C ASP A 502 -14.50 -23.45 -18.68
#